data_6335c575cb1fa19836dd7f3ea96014bc
#
_entry.id   6335c575cb1fa19836dd7f3ea96014bc
#
_cell.length_a   1.000
_cell.length_b   1.000
_cell.length_c   1.000
_cell.angle_alpha   90.00
_cell.angle_beta   90.00
_cell.angle_gamma   90.00
#
_symmetry.space_group_name_H-M   'P 1'
#
loop_
_entity.id
_entity.type
_entity.pdbx_description
1 polymer ?
#
loop_
_entity_poly.entity_id
_entity_poly.type
_entity_poly.pdbx_seq_one_letter_code
_entity_poly.pdbx_strand_id
1 'polypeptide(L)'
;MIYKLFIKVVLLATFLFSSQLSAITAADIENANPKGQTVEFWVQYSDERLDAMKARAERFEAETGIKVNITYKGHYGKVQSAMMTSAGTPDQADVARGYGNAAADMYQIGAAMDQTMLANSAKWGVTQDDIDDWGANWTVGFSGYFDGNPKLLHEVGKSIEVVYYNKDWLDELGLSEPKTPAEFAEAACAATNSNFSGKVGDTPSLGYEIDTDASNFAAWVFAHGGDVFDY
;
A
#
# COMPACT_ATOMS: atom_id res chain seq x y z
N MET A 1 -57.45 7.14 -16.38
CA MET A 1 -57.09 5.73 -16.64
C MET A 1 -55.64 5.57 -17.11
N ILE A 2 -54.97 6.61 -17.59
CA ILE A 2 -53.61 6.58 -18.11
C ILE A 2 -52.54 6.61 -16.99
N TYR A 3 -52.81 7.26 -15.85
CA TYR A 3 -51.86 7.38 -14.72
C TYR A 3 -51.60 6.05 -13.97
N LYS A 4 -52.54 5.11 -13.95
CA LYS A 4 -52.34 3.80 -13.31
C LYS A 4 -51.53 2.83 -14.16
N LEU A 5 -51.40 3.07 -15.45
CA LEU A 5 -50.59 2.24 -16.35
C LEU A 5 -49.11 2.63 -16.29
N PHE A 6 -48.79 3.92 -16.08
CA PHE A 6 -47.44 4.40 -15.95
C PHE A 6 -46.73 3.91 -14.68
N ILE A 7 -47.44 3.85 -13.55
CA ILE A 7 -46.90 3.36 -12.27
C ILE A 7 -46.59 1.86 -12.33
N LYS A 8 -47.36 1.06 -13.08
CA LYS A 8 -47.08 -0.38 -13.23
C LYS A 8 -45.91 -0.67 -14.17
N VAL A 9 -45.67 0.17 -15.15
CA VAL A 9 -44.50 0.01 -16.07
C VAL A 9 -43.23 0.45 -15.40
N VAL A 10 -43.23 1.50 -14.58
CA VAL A 10 -42.06 1.94 -13.81
C VAL A 10 -41.69 0.95 -12.70
N LEU A 11 -42.68 0.33 -12.03
CA LEU A 11 -42.46 -0.72 -11.03
C LEU A 11 -41.98 -2.05 -11.65
N LEU A 12 -42.28 -2.33 -12.92
CA LEU A 12 -41.83 -3.55 -13.60
C LEU A 12 -40.41 -3.38 -14.19
N ALA A 13 -40.02 -2.13 -14.51
CA ALA A 13 -38.67 -1.84 -15.01
C ALA A 13 -37.60 -1.83 -13.92
N THR A 14 -37.97 -1.59 -12.66
CA THR A 14 -37.04 -1.63 -11.51
C THR A 14 -36.76 -3.03 -10.97
N PHE A 15 -37.48 -4.08 -11.46
CA PHE A 15 -37.30 -5.45 -11.00
C PHE A 15 -36.44 -6.34 -11.90
N LEU A 16 -35.90 -5.81 -12.99
CA LEU A 16 -35.12 -6.60 -13.97
C LEU A 16 -33.62 -6.29 -14.03
N PHE A 17 -33.11 -5.49 -13.11
CA PHE A 17 -31.67 -5.25 -12.98
C PHE A 17 -31.12 -5.57 -11.58
N SER A 18 -31.65 -6.63 -10.95
CA SER A 18 -30.82 -7.35 -9.99
C SER A 18 -29.97 -8.37 -10.78
N SER A 19 -28.95 -7.90 -11.49
CA SER A 19 -27.81 -8.75 -11.76
C SER A 19 -27.31 -9.20 -10.39
N GLN A 20 -27.61 -10.41 -9.99
CA GLN A 20 -26.93 -11.05 -8.89
C GLN A 20 -25.45 -11.06 -9.30
N LEU A 21 -24.66 -10.16 -8.74
CA LEU A 21 -23.22 -10.38 -8.70
C LEU A 21 -23.04 -11.69 -7.94
N SER A 22 -22.95 -12.78 -8.67
CA SER A 22 -22.56 -14.06 -8.08
C SER A 22 -21.18 -13.85 -7.49
N ALA A 23 -21.02 -14.16 -6.22
CA ALA A 23 -19.71 -14.10 -5.58
C ALA A 23 -18.75 -15.00 -6.38
N ILE A 24 -17.57 -14.50 -6.69
CA ILE A 24 -16.50 -15.27 -7.35
C ILE A 24 -16.20 -16.50 -6.50
N THR A 25 -16.18 -17.67 -7.13
CA THR A 25 -15.88 -18.95 -6.46
C THR A 25 -14.43 -19.38 -6.74
N ALA A 26 -13.89 -20.29 -5.92
CA ALA A 26 -12.60 -20.89 -6.16
C ALA A 26 -12.54 -21.59 -7.55
N ALA A 27 -13.64 -22.19 -7.99
CA ALA A 27 -13.72 -22.81 -9.32
C ALA A 27 -13.63 -21.80 -10.47
N ASP A 28 -14.17 -20.60 -10.29
CA ASP A 28 -14.05 -19.53 -11.29
C ASP A 28 -12.59 -19.07 -11.41
N ILE A 29 -11.88 -19.00 -10.30
CA ILE A 29 -10.44 -18.67 -10.28
C ILE A 29 -9.63 -19.74 -10.98
N GLU A 30 -9.81 -21.01 -10.62
CA GLU A 30 -9.07 -22.13 -11.24
C GLU A 30 -9.31 -22.24 -12.75
N ASN A 31 -10.52 -21.94 -13.22
CA ASN A 31 -10.91 -21.98 -14.61
C ASN A 31 -10.63 -20.69 -15.40
N ALA A 32 -10.15 -19.64 -14.73
CA ALA A 32 -9.86 -18.37 -15.39
C ALA A 32 -8.84 -18.53 -16.52
N ASN A 33 -9.04 -17.78 -17.59
CA ASN A 33 -8.10 -17.64 -18.70
C ASN A 33 -7.88 -16.16 -19.00
N PRO A 34 -6.96 -15.51 -18.30
CA PRO A 34 -6.73 -14.07 -18.43
C PRO A 34 -5.88 -13.68 -19.65
N LYS A 35 -5.38 -14.64 -20.43
CA LYS A 35 -4.56 -14.37 -21.62
C LYS A 35 -5.31 -13.46 -22.61
N GLY A 36 -4.65 -12.40 -23.06
CA GLY A 36 -5.22 -11.40 -23.96
C GLY A 36 -6.08 -10.34 -23.27
N GLN A 37 -6.22 -10.40 -21.94
CA GLN A 37 -6.88 -9.35 -21.17
C GLN A 37 -5.94 -8.17 -20.91
N THR A 38 -6.53 -7.02 -20.57
CA THR A 38 -5.80 -5.84 -20.15
C THR A 38 -6.18 -5.51 -18.70
N VAL A 39 -5.19 -5.18 -17.88
CA VAL A 39 -5.33 -4.79 -16.48
C VAL A 39 -4.95 -3.32 -16.35
N GLU A 40 -5.81 -2.51 -15.75
CA GLU A 40 -5.52 -1.12 -15.37
C GLU A 40 -4.95 -1.08 -13.96
N PHE A 41 -3.69 -0.63 -13.84
CA PHE A 41 -2.97 -0.57 -12.57
C PHE A 41 -2.62 0.87 -12.20
N TRP A 42 -3.18 1.39 -11.10
CA TRP A 42 -2.91 2.73 -10.60
C TRP A 42 -1.84 2.75 -9.53
N VAL A 43 -0.86 3.63 -9.71
CA VAL A 43 0.32 3.71 -8.87
C VAL A 43 0.63 5.14 -8.42
N GLN A 44 1.38 5.26 -7.32
CA GLN A 44 1.90 6.52 -6.80
C GLN A 44 3.34 6.82 -7.26
N TYR A 45 3.96 5.93 -8.00
CA TYR A 45 5.33 6.13 -8.49
C TYR A 45 5.36 7.00 -9.74
N SER A 46 6.29 7.95 -9.76
CA SER A 46 6.68 8.75 -10.89
C SER A 46 8.11 8.43 -11.31
N ASP A 47 8.58 9.10 -12.34
CA ASP A 47 9.97 9.12 -12.81
C ASP A 47 10.54 7.70 -13.04
N GLU A 48 11.78 7.45 -12.69
CA GLU A 48 12.47 6.18 -12.95
C GLU A 48 11.78 4.97 -12.31
N ARG A 49 11.07 5.15 -11.19
CA ARG A 49 10.29 4.07 -10.56
C ARG A 49 9.09 3.67 -11.40
N LEU A 50 8.43 4.65 -12.02
CA LEU A 50 7.35 4.38 -12.96
C LEU A 50 7.87 3.66 -14.20
N ASP A 51 9.00 4.08 -14.73
CA ASP A 51 9.63 3.46 -15.91
C ASP A 51 10.07 2.02 -15.60
N ALA A 52 10.63 1.77 -14.43
CA ALA A 52 10.95 0.41 -13.98
C ALA A 52 9.72 -0.48 -13.85
N MET A 53 8.58 0.06 -13.38
CA MET A 53 7.32 -0.68 -13.32
C MET A 53 6.77 -0.99 -14.71
N LYS A 54 6.81 -0.04 -15.65
CA LYS A 54 6.40 -0.27 -17.04
C LYS A 54 7.24 -1.35 -17.72
N ALA A 55 8.57 -1.31 -17.53
CA ALA A 55 9.46 -2.34 -18.05
C ALA A 55 9.16 -3.75 -17.46
N ARG A 56 8.71 -3.82 -16.20
CA ARG A 56 8.22 -5.07 -15.60
C ARG A 56 6.89 -5.52 -16.22
N ALA A 57 5.97 -4.58 -16.47
CA ALA A 57 4.70 -4.87 -17.12
C ALA A 57 4.89 -5.43 -18.54
N GLU A 58 5.83 -4.88 -19.32
CA GLU A 58 6.16 -5.40 -20.65
C GLU A 58 6.71 -6.83 -20.61
N ARG A 59 7.58 -7.15 -19.63
CA ARG A 59 8.04 -8.52 -19.42
C ARG A 59 6.91 -9.47 -19.04
N PHE A 60 6.05 -9.05 -18.12
CA PHE A 60 4.88 -9.80 -17.70
C PHE A 60 3.94 -10.08 -18.87
N GLU A 61 3.69 -9.11 -19.74
CA GLU A 61 2.90 -9.28 -20.96
C GLU A 61 3.55 -10.28 -21.91
N ALA A 62 4.87 -10.19 -22.11
CA ALA A 62 5.60 -11.13 -22.97
C ALA A 62 5.54 -12.58 -22.46
N GLU A 63 5.54 -12.77 -21.14
CA GLU A 63 5.50 -14.09 -20.50
C GLU A 63 4.09 -14.67 -20.43
N THR A 64 3.08 -13.84 -20.15
CA THR A 64 1.72 -14.29 -19.83
C THR A 64 0.70 -14.01 -20.92
N GLY A 65 0.96 -13.03 -21.78
CA GLY A 65 0.00 -12.49 -22.74
C GLY A 65 -1.06 -11.60 -22.09
N ILE A 66 -0.86 -11.13 -20.86
CA ILE A 66 -1.73 -10.20 -20.15
C ILE A 66 -1.09 -8.82 -20.19
N LYS A 67 -1.78 -7.84 -20.77
CA LYS A 67 -1.31 -6.46 -20.80
C LYS A 67 -1.58 -5.75 -19.47
N VAL A 68 -0.61 -4.99 -18.98
CA VAL A 68 -0.80 -4.14 -17.79
C VAL A 68 -0.56 -2.68 -18.15
N ASN A 69 -1.62 -1.88 -18.11
CA ASN A 69 -1.53 -0.43 -18.27
C ASN A 69 -1.24 0.20 -16.90
N ILE A 70 -0.08 0.82 -16.74
CA ILE A 70 0.30 1.47 -15.49
C ILE A 70 0.06 2.97 -15.59
N THR A 71 -0.79 3.49 -14.70
CA THR A 71 -1.15 4.91 -14.64
C THR A 71 -0.71 5.54 -13.32
N TYR A 72 0.12 6.57 -13.39
CA TYR A 72 0.45 7.41 -12.24
C TYR A 72 -0.74 8.29 -11.86
N LYS A 73 -1.15 8.25 -10.60
CA LYS A 73 -2.29 9.02 -10.05
C LYS A 73 -1.89 10.07 -9.03
N GLY A 74 -0.60 10.26 -8.78
CA GLY A 74 -0.08 11.11 -7.70
C GLY A 74 0.28 10.28 -6.47
N HIS A 75 0.50 10.95 -5.32
CA HIS A 75 0.83 10.26 -4.08
C HIS A 75 -0.30 9.31 -3.59
N TYR A 76 -0.04 8.48 -2.60
CA TYR A 76 -0.97 7.45 -2.09
C TYR A 76 -2.38 7.96 -1.82
N GLY A 77 -2.54 9.13 -1.19
CA GLY A 77 -3.87 9.71 -0.95
C GLY A 77 -4.64 10.07 -2.23
N LYS A 78 -3.93 10.37 -3.33
CA LYS A 78 -4.56 10.61 -4.63
C LYS A 78 -5.01 9.30 -5.28
N VAL A 79 -4.19 8.24 -5.17
CA VAL A 79 -4.59 6.90 -5.62
C VAL A 79 -5.84 6.44 -4.86
N GLN A 80 -5.85 6.55 -3.53
CA GLN A 80 -7.00 6.21 -2.69
C GLN A 80 -8.24 7.02 -3.08
N SER A 81 -8.11 8.35 -3.22
CA SER A 81 -9.24 9.20 -3.62
C SER A 81 -9.78 8.84 -5.00
N ALA A 82 -8.92 8.51 -5.96
CA ALA A 82 -9.32 8.08 -7.27
C ALA A 82 -10.09 6.75 -7.23
N MET A 83 -9.60 5.76 -6.46
CA MET A 83 -10.28 4.49 -6.25
C MET A 83 -11.65 4.67 -5.59
N MET A 84 -11.74 5.46 -4.52
CA MET A 84 -12.99 5.75 -3.83
C MET A 84 -14.02 6.43 -4.74
N THR A 85 -13.56 7.35 -5.59
CA THR A 85 -14.46 8.11 -6.49
C THR A 85 -14.96 7.26 -7.66
N SER A 86 -14.14 6.33 -8.16
CA SER A 86 -14.48 5.45 -9.28
C SER A 86 -15.10 4.12 -8.87
N ALA A 87 -15.22 3.86 -7.57
CA ALA A 87 -15.73 2.59 -7.05
C ALA A 87 -17.06 2.17 -7.70
N GLY A 88 -17.09 0.97 -8.25
CA GLY A 88 -18.27 0.40 -8.92
C GLY A 88 -18.60 1.02 -10.29
N THR A 89 -17.72 1.86 -10.84
CA THR A 89 -17.86 2.40 -12.20
C THR A 89 -16.91 1.71 -13.19
N PRO A 90 -17.15 1.82 -14.51
CA PRO A 90 -16.23 1.31 -15.52
C PRO A 90 -14.84 1.95 -15.51
N ASP A 91 -14.68 3.10 -14.85
CA ASP A 91 -13.43 3.84 -14.77
C ASP A 91 -12.56 3.40 -13.56
N GLN A 92 -13.04 2.47 -12.74
CA GLN A 92 -12.27 1.91 -11.62
C GLN A 92 -11.11 1.07 -12.16
N ALA A 93 -9.92 1.26 -11.58
CA ALA A 93 -8.79 0.38 -11.90
C ALA A 93 -9.01 -1.04 -11.35
N ASP A 94 -8.47 -2.03 -12.05
CA ASP A 94 -8.48 -3.44 -11.61
C ASP A 94 -7.53 -3.65 -10.43
N VAL A 95 -6.42 -2.92 -10.41
CA VAL A 95 -5.41 -2.97 -9.37
C VAL A 95 -5.00 -1.56 -8.97
N ALA A 96 -4.85 -1.32 -7.69
CA ALA A 96 -4.30 -0.07 -7.19
C ALA A 96 -3.29 -0.32 -6.08
N ARG A 97 -2.27 0.53 -6.01
CA ARG A 97 -1.29 0.50 -4.95
C ARG A 97 -1.71 1.40 -3.80
N GLY A 98 -1.70 0.86 -2.59
CA GLY A 98 -2.10 1.60 -1.39
C GLY A 98 -1.54 0.97 -0.13
N TYR A 99 -1.89 1.53 1.01
CA TYR A 99 -1.66 0.96 2.33
C TYR A 99 -2.85 0.11 2.77
N GLY A 100 -2.66 -0.75 3.77
CA GLY A 100 -3.70 -1.62 4.31
C GLY A 100 -4.93 -0.86 4.81
N ASN A 101 -4.76 0.31 5.44
CA ASN A 101 -5.88 1.16 5.86
C ASN A 101 -6.71 1.66 4.67
N ALA A 102 -6.07 2.07 3.56
CA ALA A 102 -6.78 2.46 2.35
C ALA A 102 -7.54 1.27 1.73
N ALA A 103 -6.94 0.08 1.77
CA ALA A 103 -7.61 -1.14 1.32
C ALA A 103 -8.83 -1.49 2.20
N ALA A 104 -8.77 -1.23 3.52
CA ALA A 104 -9.89 -1.41 4.42
C ALA A 104 -11.09 -0.53 4.03
N ASP A 105 -10.85 0.75 3.75
CA ASP A 105 -11.89 1.67 3.29
C ASP A 105 -12.54 1.18 1.98
N MET A 106 -11.71 0.72 1.02
CA MET A 106 -12.19 0.21 -0.25
C MET A 106 -12.95 -1.11 -0.11
N TYR A 107 -12.52 -1.98 0.78
CA TYR A 107 -13.21 -3.22 1.08
C TYR A 107 -14.64 -2.97 1.63
N GLN A 108 -14.79 -2.00 2.52
CA GLN A 108 -16.09 -1.65 3.10
C GLN A 108 -17.12 -1.18 2.07
N ILE A 109 -16.67 -0.54 1.00
CA ILE A 109 -17.55 -0.08 -0.10
C ILE A 109 -17.60 -1.07 -1.28
N GLY A 110 -17.03 -2.27 -1.14
CA GLY A 110 -16.99 -3.30 -2.16
C GLY A 110 -16.06 -3.01 -3.35
N ALA A 111 -15.12 -2.09 -3.21
CA ALA A 111 -14.15 -1.71 -4.26
C ALA A 111 -12.82 -2.47 -4.16
N ALA A 112 -12.62 -3.25 -3.12
CA ALA A 112 -11.48 -4.16 -2.97
C ALA A 112 -11.95 -5.56 -2.59
N MET A 113 -11.22 -6.58 -3.00
CA MET A 113 -11.52 -7.97 -2.72
C MET A 113 -10.49 -8.58 -1.76
N ASP A 114 -10.93 -9.56 -0.97
CA ASP A 114 -10.06 -10.46 -0.23
C ASP A 114 -9.30 -11.37 -1.21
N GLN A 115 -7.97 -11.33 -1.17
CA GLN A 115 -7.12 -12.10 -2.06
C GLN A 115 -6.83 -13.52 -1.57
N THR A 116 -7.41 -13.94 -0.45
CA THR A 116 -7.16 -15.27 0.14
C THR A 116 -7.44 -16.41 -0.83
N MET A 117 -8.55 -16.34 -1.58
CA MET A 117 -8.87 -17.37 -2.57
C MET A 117 -7.88 -17.37 -3.73
N LEU A 118 -7.40 -16.20 -4.17
CA LEU A 118 -6.40 -16.11 -5.23
C LEU A 118 -5.07 -16.68 -4.77
N ALA A 119 -4.61 -16.33 -3.56
CA ALA A 119 -3.36 -16.80 -3.01
C ALA A 119 -3.34 -18.32 -2.78
N ASN A 120 -4.49 -18.91 -2.48
CA ASN A 120 -4.64 -20.36 -2.27
C ASN A 120 -4.99 -21.14 -3.55
N SER A 121 -5.10 -20.48 -4.71
CA SER A 121 -5.36 -21.16 -5.98
C SER A 121 -4.19 -22.10 -6.35
N ALA A 122 -4.51 -23.32 -6.77
CA ALA A 122 -3.49 -24.27 -7.22
C ALA A 122 -2.81 -23.84 -8.53
N LYS A 123 -3.52 -23.04 -9.34
CA LYS A 123 -3.04 -22.59 -10.66
C LYS A 123 -2.40 -21.21 -10.63
N TRP A 124 -2.94 -20.30 -9.81
CA TRP A 124 -2.59 -18.87 -9.83
C TRP A 124 -2.04 -18.38 -8.49
N GLY A 125 -2.07 -19.23 -7.49
CA GLY A 125 -1.69 -18.88 -6.13
C GLY A 125 -0.21 -18.75 -5.94
N VAL A 126 0.14 -18.42 -4.71
CA VAL A 126 1.50 -18.25 -4.23
C VAL A 126 2.05 -19.60 -3.82
N THR A 127 3.26 -19.94 -4.27
CA THR A 127 3.92 -21.18 -3.88
C THR A 127 4.55 -21.06 -2.50
N GLN A 128 4.86 -22.20 -1.86
CA GLN A 128 5.58 -22.19 -0.60
C GLN A 128 6.99 -21.59 -0.76
N ASP A 129 7.63 -21.85 -1.91
CA ASP A 129 8.94 -21.28 -2.21
C ASP A 129 8.90 -19.75 -2.30
N ASP A 130 7.82 -19.18 -2.88
CA ASP A 130 7.61 -17.71 -2.89
C ASP A 130 7.43 -17.16 -1.48
N ILE A 131 6.65 -17.85 -0.64
CA ILE A 131 6.40 -17.45 0.76
C ILE A 131 7.71 -17.48 1.55
N ASP A 132 8.52 -18.51 1.36
CA ASP A 132 9.81 -18.68 2.05
C ASP A 132 10.82 -17.60 1.59
N ASP A 133 10.82 -17.22 0.30
CA ASP A 133 11.66 -16.14 -0.24
C ASP A 133 11.25 -14.77 0.28
N TRP A 134 9.96 -14.51 0.43
CA TRP A 134 9.45 -13.23 0.95
C TRP A 134 9.58 -13.10 2.48
N GLY A 135 9.76 -14.20 3.18
CA GLY A 135 9.98 -14.28 4.63
C GLY A 135 8.72 -14.10 5.48
N ALA A 136 8.91 -14.25 6.78
CA ALA A 136 7.81 -14.26 7.77
C ALA A 136 6.93 -13.00 7.80
N ASN A 137 7.43 -11.88 7.29
CA ASN A 137 6.68 -10.62 7.24
C ASN A 137 5.59 -10.58 6.15
N TRP A 138 5.64 -11.49 5.19
CA TRP A 138 4.63 -11.61 4.14
C TRP A 138 3.21 -11.80 4.70
N THR A 139 3.04 -12.67 5.67
CA THR A 139 1.73 -13.01 6.24
C THR A 139 1.31 -12.10 7.38
N VAL A 140 2.26 -11.52 8.13
CA VAL A 140 1.99 -10.73 9.34
C VAL A 140 1.66 -9.27 9.02
N GLY A 141 2.21 -8.71 7.93
CA GLY A 141 2.04 -7.30 7.62
C GLY A 141 0.71 -6.93 6.96
N PHE A 142 -0.01 -7.88 6.40
CA PHE A 142 -1.15 -7.63 5.51
C PHE A 142 -2.41 -8.43 5.79
N SER A 143 -2.44 -9.27 6.81
CA SER A 143 -3.70 -9.73 7.36
C SER A 143 -4.38 -8.54 8.07
N GLY A 144 -4.86 -7.58 7.28
CA GLY A 144 -5.69 -6.53 7.82
C GLY A 144 -6.94 -7.16 8.40
N TYR A 145 -7.22 -6.88 9.66
CA TYR A 145 -8.48 -7.29 10.26
C TYR A 145 -9.55 -6.31 9.82
N PHE A 146 -10.34 -6.73 8.85
CA PHE A 146 -11.54 -6.03 8.45
C PHE A 146 -12.72 -6.82 8.99
N ASP A 147 -13.70 -6.16 9.57
CA ASP A 147 -14.92 -6.79 10.11
C ASP A 147 -14.68 -7.97 11.07
N GLY A 148 -13.54 -7.98 11.76
CA GLY A 148 -13.15 -9.04 12.69
C GLY A 148 -12.54 -10.29 12.03
N ASN A 149 -12.38 -10.30 10.71
CA ASN A 149 -11.77 -11.41 9.98
C ASN A 149 -10.51 -10.97 9.24
N PRO A 150 -9.43 -11.76 9.27
CA PRO A 150 -8.23 -11.45 8.50
C PRO A 150 -8.54 -11.55 7.00
N LYS A 151 -8.02 -10.58 6.23
CA LYS A 151 -8.04 -10.58 4.78
C LYS A 151 -6.60 -10.59 4.28
N LEU A 152 -6.34 -11.36 3.25
CA LEU A 152 -5.05 -11.35 2.60
C LEU A 152 -5.03 -10.25 1.55
N LEU A 153 -3.99 -9.43 1.61
CA LEU A 153 -3.65 -8.45 0.57
C LEU A 153 -2.21 -8.71 0.14
N HIS A 154 -1.95 -8.63 -1.16
CA HIS A 154 -0.60 -8.82 -1.67
C HIS A 154 0.30 -7.64 -1.29
N GLU A 155 1.39 -7.92 -0.58
CA GLU A 155 2.42 -6.94 -0.27
C GLU A 155 3.45 -6.82 -1.40
N VAL A 156 3.82 -5.60 -1.74
CA VAL A 156 4.83 -5.31 -2.77
C VAL A 156 6.13 -4.73 -2.20
N GLY A 157 6.21 -4.56 -0.90
CA GLY A 157 7.39 -4.08 -0.19
C GLY A 157 7.05 -3.41 1.14
N LYS A 158 8.01 -3.38 2.03
CA LYS A 158 7.94 -2.66 3.31
C LYS A 158 8.92 -1.51 3.37
N SER A 159 8.50 -0.42 4.01
CA SER A 159 9.39 0.61 4.52
C SER A 159 9.72 0.30 5.97
N ILE A 160 10.93 0.65 6.37
CA ILE A 160 11.36 0.62 7.77
C ILE A 160 11.85 2.00 8.17
N GLU A 161 11.57 2.38 9.40
CA GLU A 161 12.14 3.59 9.99
C GLU A 161 13.56 3.31 10.45
N VAL A 162 14.49 4.17 10.02
CA VAL A 162 15.90 4.09 10.40
C VAL A 162 16.43 5.49 10.71
N VAL A 163 17.42 5.57 11.58
CA VAL A 163 18.14 6.80 11.86
C VAL A 163 19.41 6.81 11.04
N TYR A 164 19.56 7.81 10.16
CA TYR A 164 20.83 8.13 9.51
C TYR A 164 21.59 9.13 10.39
N TYR A 165 22.84 8.86 10.64
CA TYR A 165 23.70 9.77 11.40
C TYR A 165 25.01 10.07 10.67
N ASN A 166 25.53 11.25 10.91
CA ASN A 166 26.86 11.64 10.42
C ASN A 166 27.92 11.13 11.40
N LYS A 167 28.60 10.06 11.01
CA LYS A 167 29.60 9.41 11.86
C LYS A 167 30.75 10.34 12.20
N ASP A 168 31.27 11.11 11.21
CA ASP A 168 32.41 11.99 11.41
C ASP A 168 32.07 13.09 12.41
N TRP A 169 30.85 13.57 12.40
CA TRP A 169 30.38 14.56 13.38
C TRP A 169 30.23 13.98 14.78
N LEU A 170 29.74 12.76 14.92
CA LEU A 170 29.71 12.07 16.22
C LEU A 170 31.13 11.89 16.77
N ASP A 171 32.06 11.50 15.92
CA ASP A 171 33.49 11.35 16.28
C ASP A 171 34.11 12.71 16.75
N GLU A 172 33.80 13.83 16.07
CA GLU A 172 34.18 15.17 16.50
C GLU A 172 33.63 15.56 17.86
N LEU A 173 32.40 15.14 18.17
CA LEU A 173 31.74 15.38 19.43
C LEU A 173 32.20 14.41 20.54
N GLY A 174 33.01 13.41 20.22
CA GLY A 174 33.40 12.35 21.14
C GLY A 174 32.27 11.42 21.54
N LEU A 175 31.22 11.31 20.69
CA LEU A 175 30.04 10.51 20.93
C LEU A 175 30.07 9.21 20.12
N SER A 176 29.45 8.19 20.66
CA SER A 176 29.21 6.91 19.96
C SER A 176 27.85 6.93 19.28
N GLU A 177 27.63 5.96 18.37
CA GLU A 177 26.34 5.68 17.77
C GLU A 177 25.26 5.50 18.86
N PRO A 178 24.17 6.31 18.85
CA PRO A 178 23.10 6.20 19.84
C PRO A 178 22.32 4.91 19.66
N LYS A 179 22.06 4.18 20.74
CA LYS A 179 21.32 2.91 20.77
C LYS A 179 20.03 3.01 21.55
N THR A 180 19.83 4.10 22.23
CA THR A 180 18.62 4.38 23.02
C THR A 180 18.09 5.77 22.71
N PRO A 181 16.77 6.04 22.95
CA PRO A 181 16.22 7.36 22.80
C PRO A 181 16.95 8.45 23.63
N ALA A 182 17.44 8.07 24.82
CA ALA A 182 18.19 9.00 25.67
C ALA A 182 19.54 9.39 25.06
N GLU A 183 20.30 8.41 24.58
CA GLU A 183 21.57 8.65 23.87
C GLU A 183 21.36 9.43 22.57
N PHE A 184 20.26 9.15 21.85
CA PHE A 184 19.89 9.93 20.68
C PHE A 184 19.61 11.39 21.04
N ALA A 185 18.86 11.66 22.10
CA ALA A 185 18.57 13.01 22.55
C ALA A 185 19.85 13.76 22.95
N GLU A 186 20.78 13.10 23.65
CA GLU A 186 22.09 13.65 24.00
C GLU A 186 22.89 14.04 22.75
N ALA A 187 22.98 13.12 21.79
CA ALA A 187 23.71 13.35 20.53
C ALA A 187 23.10 14.49 19.71
N ALA A 188 21.78 14.52 19.59
CA ALA A 188 21.05 15.56 18.85
C ALA A 188 21.23 16.95 19.51
N CYS A 189 21.16 17.03 20.86
CA CYS A 189 21.42 18.27 21.58
C CYS A 189 22.87 18.73 21.45
N ALA A 190 23.84 17.84 21.57
CA ALA A 190 25.25 18.17 21.39
C ALA A 190 25.54 18.68 19.98
N ALA A 191 24.98 18.02 18.95
CA ALA A 191 25.11 18.45 17.57
C ALA A 191 24.46 19.82 17.33
N THR A 192 23.25 20.06 17.84
CA THR A 192 22.58 21.36 17.71
C THR A 192 23.39 22.52 18.29
N ASN A 193 24.13 22.27 19.38
CA ASN A 193 24.95 23.28 20.04
C ASN A 193 26.39 23.37 19.48
N SER A 194 26.68 22.70 18.38
CA SER A 194 27.98 22.67 17.73
C SER A 194 27.87 23.00 16.24
N ASN A 195 29.03 23.01 15.55
CA ASN A 195 29.07 23.07 14.09
C ASN A 195 29.98 21.96 13.62
N PHE A 196 29.47 21.17 12.66
CA PHE A 196 30.29 20.16 11.99
C PHE A 196 31.41 20.80 11.17
N SER A 197 32.66 20.38 11.37
CA SER A 197 33.83 20.94 10.68
C SER A 197 33.78 20.71 9.17
N GLY A 198 33.21 19.60 8.74
CA GLY A 198 33.03 19.21 7.34
C GLY A 198 31.79 19.78 6.65
N LYS A 199 31.05 20.70 7.29
CA LYS A 199 29.84 21.30 6.66
C LYS A 199 30.22 22.11 5.42
N VAL A 200 29.31 22.11 4.44
CA VAL A 200 29.43 22.91 3.22
C VAL A 200 28.48 24.11 3.29
N GLY A 201 29.03 25.33 3.06
CA GLY A 201 28.28 26.57 3.10
C GLY A 201 28.02 27.11 4.51
N ASP A 202 27.18 28.12 4.60
CA ASP A 202 26.92 28.89 5.83
C ASP A 202 25.65 28.47 6.58
N THR A 203 24.96 27.42 6.10
CA THR A 203 23.75 26.93 6.78
C THR A 203 24.12 26.39 8.16
N PRO A 204 23.39 26.76 9.22
CA PRO A 204 23.59 26.20 10.55
C PRO A 204 23.46 24.68 10.53
N SER A 205 24.31 24.01 11.32
CA SER A 205 24.17 22.59 11.55
C SER A 205 22.94 22.32 12.42
N LEU A 206 22.16 21.30 12.07
CA LEU A 206 21.02 20.84 12.86
C LEU A 206 21.33 19.48 13.46
N GLY A 207 21.09 19.32 14.74
CA GLY A 207 21.31 18.04 15.42
C GLY A 207 20.31 16.97 15.03
N TYR A 208 19.08 17.38 14.71
CA TYR A 208 18.03 16.50 14.21
C TYR A 208 16.95 17.31 13.48
N GLU A 209 16.47 16.77 12.38
CA GLU A 209 15.30 17.29 11.67
C GLU A 209 14.12 16.33 11.92
N ILE A 210 13.04 16.88 12.46
CA ILE A 210 11.82 16.11 12.76
C ILE A 210 10.96 16.04 11.51
N ASP A 211 10.72 14.83 11.04
CA ASP A 211 9.63 14.57 10.11
C ASP A 211 8.33 14.35 10.90
N THR A 212 7.29 15.10 10.57
CA THR A 212 6.00 15.08 11.28
C THR A 212 5.03 14.01 10.75
N ASP A 213 5.52 13.05 9.99
CA ASP A 213 4.73 11.91 9.52
C ASP A 213 4.28 11.02 10.68
N ALA A 214 3.10 10.41 10.53
CA ALA A 214 2.51 9.54 11.56
C ALA A 214 3.37 8.30 11.85
N SER A 215 4.10 7.77 10.85
CA SER A 215 5.00 6.62 11.02
C SER A 215 6.17 6.96 11.91
N ASN A 216 6.76 8.16 11.74
CA ASN A 216 7.83 8.65 12.60
C ASN A 216 7.35 8.83 14.06
N PHE A 217 6.16 9.40 14.24
CA PHE A 217 5.56 9.48 15.57
C PHE A 217 5.41 8.10 16.22
N ALA A 218 4.85 7.14 15.48
CA ALA A 218 4.70 5.77 15.97
C ALA A 218 6.06 5.13 16.30
N ALA A 219 7.08 5.30 15.45
CA ALA A 219 8.42 4.79 15.68
C ALA A 219 9.02 5.34 16.99
N TRP A 220 8.83 6.62 17.30
CA TRP A 220 9.25 7.21 18.56
C TRP A 220 8.49 6.65 19.77
N VAL A 221 7.17 6.45 19.64
CA VAL A 221 6.38 5.80 20.71
C VAL A 221 6.90 4.41 21.00
N PHE A 222 7.13 3.59 19.97
CA PHE A 222 7.68 2.23 20.12
C PHE A 222 9.11 2.25 20.68
N ALA A 223 9.96 3.17 20.26
CA ALA A 223 11.32 3.30 20.80
C ALA A 223 11.35 3.62 22.29
N HIS A 224 10.30 4.25 22.81
CA HIS A 224 10.12 4.51 24.24
C HIS A 224 9.35 3.39 24.99
N GLY A 225 9.07 2.28 24.32
CA GLY A 225 8.34 1.14 24.89
C GLY A 225 6.83 1.32 25.02
N GLY A 226 6.28 2.32 24.33
CA GLY A 226 4.84 2.54 24.23
C GLY A 226 4.21 1.80 23.06
N ASP A 227 2.89 1.92 22.95
CA ASP A 227 2.11 1.46 21.79
C ASP A 227 1.19 2.60 21.30
N VAL A 228 0.80 2.54 20.04
CA VAL A 228 -0.10 3.54 19.41
C VAL A 228 -1.55 3.08 19.47
N PHE A 229 -1.78 1.78 19.63
CA PHE A 229 -3.10 1.18 19.71
C PHE A 229 -3.24 0.33 20.97
N ASP A 230 -4.45 0.33 21.54
CA ASP A 230 -4.86 -0.55 22.61
C ASP A 230 -5.53 -1.78 21.95
N TYR A 231 -4.94 -2.98 22.10
CA TYR A 231 -5.38 -4.24 21.49
C TYR A 231 -6.13 -5.12 22.49
#